data_10f55da32c64cf6dda4880a4dd7b67d3
#
_entry.id   10f55da32c64cf6dda4880a4dd7b67d3
#
_cell.length_a   1.000
_cell.length_b   1.000
_cell.length_c   1.000
_cell.angle_alpha   90.00
_cell.angle_beta   90.00
_cell.angle_gamma   90.00
#
_symmetry.space_group_name_H-M   'P 1'
#
loop_
_entity.id
_entity.type
_entity.pdbx_description
1 polymer ?
#
loop_
_entity_poly.entity_id
_entity_poly.type
_entity_poly.pdbx_seq_one_letter_code
_entity_poly.pdbx_strand_id
1 'polypeptide(L)'
;MRKLNKLQIPLFLFAGLLVLAAGRVALCDDIPRFFVPPPPFSEGIYPCSDCHSDMEVNPQRRQLEDEHVEISKMFNHASEQRWCLDCHNQDDRDKLRLANGDPVSFEESYNLCGQCHGTIFRDWKAGIHGKRTGEWNGKKQYRLCVHCHNPHIPKFKPIKPLPPPDNPLEIKYKKLSDEEIPRNPLGNIE
;
A
#
# COMPACT_ATOMS: atom_id res chain seq x y z
N MET A 1 -56.55 46.59 -24.04
CA MET A 1 -56.45 45.17 -23.64
C MET A 1 -55.13 44.59 -24.19
N ARG A 2 -54.12 44.46 -23.34
CA ARG A 2 -52.84 43.90 -23.76
C ARG A 2 -52.89 42.39 -23.64
N LYS A 3 -52.70 41.67 -24.78
CA LYS A 3 -52.57 40.21 -24.77
C LYS A 3 -51.17 39.84 -24.20
N LEU A 4 -51.20 39.20 -23.04
CA LEU A 4 -49.96 38.60 -22.47
C LEU A 4 -49.57 37.40 -23.35
N ASN A 5 -48.34 37.44 -23.86
CA ASN A 5 -47.74 36.37 -24.62
C ASN A 5 -47.46 35.17 -23.70
N LYS A 6 -48.26 34.10 -23.89
CA LYS A 6 -48.13 32.81 -23.11
C LYS A 6 -46.85 32.02 -23.43
N LEU A 7 -45.90 32.59 -24.17
CA LEU A 7 -44.72 31.85 -24.67
C LEU A 7 -43.44 32.08 -23.85
N GLN A 8 -43.45 32.95 -22.84
CA GLN A 8 -42.23 33.26 -22.08
C GLN A 8 -42.04 32.48 -20.77
N ILE A 9 -43.09 31.84 -20.27
CA ILE A 9 -43.06 31.14 -18.97
C ILE A 9 -42.26 29.81 -19.03
N PRO A 10 -42.29 28.99 -20.11
CA PRO A 10 -41.53 27.74 -20.12
C PRO A 10 -39.99 27.91 -20.26
N LEU A 11 -39.53 29.05 -20.82
CA LEU A 11 -38.11 29.26 -21.06
C LEU A 11 -37.32 29.48 -19.77
N PHE A 12 -37.88 30.19 -18.80
CA PHE A 12 -37.24 30.43 -17.49
C PHE A 12 -37.21 29.19 -16.59
N LEU A 13 -38.26 28.36 -16.68
CA LEU A 13 -38.28 27.09 -15.97
C LEU A 13 -37.25 26.08 -16.52
N PHE A 14 -37.01 26.09 -17.82
CA PHE A 14 -36.02 25.20 -18.44
C PHE A 14 -34.58 25.65 -18.15
N ALA A 15 -34.31 26.96 -18.10
CA ALA A 15 -33.03 27.52 -17.74
C ALA A 15 -32.71 27.25 -16.26
N GLY A 16 -33.69 27.35 -15.37
CA GLY A 16 -33.52 27.04 -13.93
C GLY A 16 -33.24 25.55 -13.69
N LEU A 17 -33.84 24.64 -14.48
CA LEU A 17 -33.60 23.18 -14.35
C LEU A 17 -32.20 22.78 -14.88
N LEU A 18 -31.68 23.46 -15.89
CA LEU A 18 -30.34 23.22 -16.44
C LEU A 18 -29.24 23.67 -15.49
N VAL A 19 -29.43 24.73 -14.72
CA VAL A 19 -28.48 25.22 -13.73
C VAL A 19 -28.41 24.30 -12.50
N LEU A 20 -29.53 23.68 -12.12
CA LEU A 20 -29.56 22.71 -11.04
C LEU A 20 -28.96 21.34 -11.41
N ALA A 21 -28.89 20.99 -12.70
CA ALA A 21 -28.27 19.76 -13.18
C ALA A 21 -26.73 19.88 -13.28
N ALA A 22 -26.18 21.09 -13.43
CA ALA A 22 -24.74 21.33 -13.54
C ALA A 22 -23.99 21.32 -12.19
N GLY A 23 -24.69 21.23 -11.06
CA GLY A 23 -24.13 21.36 -9.71
C GLY A 23 -23.65 20.08 -9.03
N ARG A 24 -23.66 18.93 -9.71
CA ARG A 24 -23.04 17.72 -9.21
C ARG A 24 -21.70 17.48 -9.89
N VAL A 25 -20.73 18.36 -9.63
CA VAL A 25 -19.35 17.97 -9.68
C VAL A 25 -19.20 16.92 -8.60
N ALA A 26 -19.07 15.65 -9.00
CA ALA A 26 -18.66 14.62 -8.09
C ALA A 26 -17.33 15.07 -7.49
N LEU A 27 -17.36 15.48 -6.22
CA LEU A 27 -16.16 15.51 -5.41
C LEU A 27 -15.65 14.07 -5.46
N CYS A 28 -14.60 13.86 -6.23
CA CYS A 28 -13.79 12.67 -6.10
C CYS A 28 -13.33 12.73 -4.65
N ASP A 29 -13.92 11.90 -3.78
CA ASP A 29 -13.41 11.73 -2.43
C ASP A 29 -11.93 11.36 -2.60
N ASP A 30 -11.04 12.26 -2.20
CA ASP A 30 -9.63 11.97 -2.15
C ASP A 30 -9.48 10.71 -1.30
N ILE A 31 -9.10 9.61 -1.95
CA ILE A 31 -8.85 8.35 -1.23
C ILE A 31 -7.82 8.68 -0.16
N PRO A 32 -8.13 8.49 1.13
CA PRO A 32 -7.25 8.93 2.19
C PRO A 32 -5.90 8.26 2.03
N ARG A 33 -4.88 9.08 1.82
CA ARG A 33 -3.51 8.63 1.69
C ARG A 33 -2.97 8.24 3.05
N PHE A 34 -2.55 7.01 3.21
CA PHE A 34 -1.98 6.54 4.46
C PHE A 34 -0.55 7.09 4.64
N PHE A 35 -0.21 7.48 5.85
CA PHE A 35 1.16 7.82 6.18
C PHE A 35 1.97 6.54 6.36
N VAL A 36 2.93 6.33 5.46
CA VAL A 36 3.74 5.11 5.38
C VAL A 36 5.23 5.46 5.40
N PRO A 37 6.10 4.58 5.88
CA PRO A 37 7.53 4.74 5.70
C PRO A 37 7.91 4.45 4.24
N PRO A 38 9.09 4.91 3.77
CA PRO A 38 9.59 4.57 2.45
C PRO A 38 9.59 3.06 2.20
N PRO A 39 9.32 2.61 0.96
CA PRO A 39 9.48 1.21 0.57
C PRO A 39 10.91 0.72 0.82
N PRO A 40 11.09 -0.58 1.13
CA PRO A 40 12.40 -1.15 1.43
C PRO A 40 13.17 -1.48 0.13
N PHE A 41 13.58 -0.47 -0.61
CA PHE A 41 14.45 -0.67 -1.76
C PHE A 41 15.84 -1.11 -1.33
N SER A 42 16.50 -1.94 -2.16
CA SER A 42 17.92 -2.20 -2.02
C SER A 42 18.71 -0.94 -2.37
N GLU A 43 19.84 -0.74 -1.70
CA GLU A 43 20.70 0.41 -1.95
C GLU A 43 21.19 0.43 -3.41
N GLY A 44 21.13 1.58 -4.06
CA GLY A 44 21.55 1.80 -5.44
C GLY A 44 20.64 1.22 -6.53
N ILE A 45 19.44 0.71 -6.18
CA ILE A 45 18.51 0.15 -7.15
C ILE A 45 17.42 1.17 -7.57
N TYR A 46 17.09 2.10 -6.72
CA TYR A 46 16.09 3.14 -7.01
C TYR A 46 16.77 4.53 -7.12
N PRO A 47 16.38 5.37 -8.09
CA PRO A 47 15.25 5.21 -9.01
C PRO A 47 15.54 4.26 -10.18
N CYS A 48 14.50 3.58 -10.64
CA CYS A 48 14.61 2.63 -11.75
C CYS A 48 14.92 3.33 -13.08
N SER A 49 14.50 4.58 -13.21
CA SER A 49 14.76 5.45 -14.36
C SER A 49 16.24 5.69 -14.63
N ASP A 50 17.13 5.53 -13.65
CA ASP A 50 18.57 5.66 -13.86
C ASP A 50 19.10 4.68 -14.92
N CYS A 51 18.46 3.49 -15.02
CA CYS A 51 18.79 2.51 -16.06
C CYS A 51 17.71 2.43 -17.16
N HIS A 52 16.44 2.76 -16.84
CA HIS A 52 15.30 2.48 -17.70
C HIS A 52 14.77 3.69 -18.48
N SER A 53 15.32 4.89 -18.32
CA SER A 53 14.83 6.12 -18.98
C SER A 53 14.82 6.02 -20.50
N ASP A 54 15.85 5.41 -21.08
CA ASP A 54 16.05 5.36 -22.52
C ASP A 54 15.86 3.95 -23.13
N MET A 55 15.36 3.00 -22.33
CA MET A 55 15.16 1.63 -22.77
C MET A 55 13.80 1.46 -23.46
N GLU A 56 13.79 0.84 -24.63
CA GLU A 56 12.55 0.45 -25.29
C GLU A 56 11.73 -0.53 -24.42
N VAL A 57 10.43 -0.27 -24.41
CA VAL A 57 9.49 -1.13 -23.69
C VAL A 57 9.32 -2.47 -24.40
N ASN A 58 9.64 -3.55 -23.73
CA ASN A 58 9.35 -4.91 -24.21
C ASN A 58 8.29 -5.56 -23.30
N PRO A 59 7.02 -5.60 -23.71
CA PRO A 59 5.93 -6.15 -22.93
C PRO A 59 5.86 -7.68 -22.95
N GLN A 60 6.69 -8.35 -23.74
CA GLN A 60 6.64 -9.81 -23.87
C GLN A 60 7.14 -10.51 -22.61
N ARG A 61 6.33 -11.42 -22.10
CA ARG A 61 6.72 -12.27 -20.97
C ARG A 61 7.91 -13.14 -21.35
N ARG A 62 8.95 -13.07 -20.54
CA ARG A 62 10.18 -13.84 -20.72
C ARG A 62 10.90 -14.04 -19.39
N GLN A 63 11.83 -14.95 -19.34
CA GLN A 63 12.82 -15.01 -18.30
C GLN A 63 13.92 -13.99 -18.60
N LEU A 64 14.34 -13.23 -17.58
CA LEU A 64 15.44 -12.30 -17.72
C LEU A 64 16.76 -13.04 -17.56
N GLU A 65 17.75 -12.68 -18.36
CA GLU A 65 19.04 -13.38 -18.44
C GLU A 65 20.21 -12.50 -18.02
N ASP A 66 20.06 -11.17 -18.11
CA ASP A 66 21.08 -10.20 -17.75
C ASP A 66 20.78 -9.57 -16.38
N GLU A 67 20.02 -8.49 -16.36
CA GLU A 67 19.63 -7.83 -15.11
C GLU A 67 18.35 -8.45 -14.52
N HIS A 68 18.18 -8.34 -13.20
CA HIS A 68 17.03 -8.88 -12.45
C HIS A 68 16.84 -10.41 -12.55
N VAL A 69 17.88 -11.14 -12.92
CA VAL A 69 17.84 -12.60 -13.12
C VAL A 69 17.39 -13.32 -11.86
N GLU A 70 17.85 -12.92 -10.70
CA GLU A 70 17.50 -13.53 -9.42
C GLU A 70 16.02 -13.38 -9.13
N ILE A 71 15.48 -12.18 -9.32
CA ILE A 71 14.05 -11.90 -9.14
C ILE A 71 13.23 -12.69 -10.14
N SER A 72 13.68 -12.74 -11.40
CA SER A 72 13.00 -13.51 -12.47
C SER A 72 12.92 -15.01 -12.15
N LYS A 73 13.99 -15.58 -11.59
CA LYS A 73 14.05 -16.99 -11.20
C LYS A 73 13.23 -17.33 -9.96
N MET A 74 13.20 -16.41 -8.99
CA MET A 74 12.52 -16.66 -7.72
C MET A 74 11.02 -16.32 -7.76
N PHE A 75 10.56 -15.59 -8.79
CA PHE A 75 9.20 -15.11 -8.86
C PHE A 75 8.16 -16.21 -8.73
N ASN A 76 7.37 -16.16 -7.67
CA ASN A 76 6.34 -17.12 -7.34
C ASN A 76 5.13 -16.44 -6.69
N HIS A 77 4.60 -15.42 -7.37
CA HIS A 77 3.38 -14.73 -6.98
C HIS A 77 2.37 -14.79 -8.10
N ALA A 78 1.50 -15.82 -8.07
CA ALA A 78 0.58 -16.14 -9.14
C ALA A 78 1.30 -16.24 -10.50
N SER A 79 2.49 -16.85 -10.52
CA SER A 79 3.44 -16.85 -11.63
C SER A 79 2.92 -17.54 -12.91
N GLU A 80 1.83 -18.31 -12.83
CA GLU A 80 1.16 -18.86 -14.01
C GLU A 80 0.38 -17.78 -14.78
N GLN A 81 -0.24 -16.83 -14.04
CA GLN A 81 -1.13 -15.79 -14.57
C GLN A 81 -0.51 -14.40 -14.62
N ARG A 82 0.57 -14.18 -13.85
CA ARG A 82 1.17 -12.86 -13.64
C ARG A 82 2.66 -12.85 -13.97
N TRP A 83 3.14 -11.68 -14.34
CA TRP A 83 4.56 -11.43 -14.52
C TRP A 83 4.92 -9.96 -14.17
N CYS A 84 6.15 -9.56 -14.42
CA CYS A 84 6.71 -8.29 -13.98
C CYS A 84 5.84 -7.08 -14.32
N LEU A 85 5.41 -6.94 -15.57
CA LEU A 85 4.67 -5.77 -16.06
C LEU A 85 3.16 -5.78 -15.74
N ASP A 86 2.67 -6.79 -15.05
CA ASP A 86 1.33 -6.73 -14.46
C ASP A 86 1.30 -5.86 -13.19
N CYS A 87 2.47 -5.64 -12.57
CA CYS A 87 2.63 -4.87 -11.35
C CYS A 87 3.53 -3.66 -11.52
N HIS A 88 4.60 -3.76 -12.33
CA HIS A 88 5.52 -2.67 -12.65
C HIS A 88 5.02 -1.92 -13.88
N ASN A 89 5.04 -0.58 -13.80
CA ASN A 89 4.64 0.23 -14.94
C ASN A 89 5.70 0.12 -16.04
N GLN A 90 5.26 -0.12 -17.26
CA GLN A 90 6.15 -0.30 -18.39
C GLN A 90 6.69 1.03 -18.97
N ASP A 91 5.94 2.11 -18.79
CA ASP A 91 6.23 3.43 -19.38
C ASP A 91 6.94 4.33 -18.36
N ASP A 92 6.70 4.12 -17.06
CA ASP A 92 7.35 4.81 -15.94
C ASP A 92 7.80 3.77 -14.91
N ARG A 93 9.05 3.38 -14.98
CA ARG A 93 9.63 2.32 -14.12
C ARG A 93 9.71 2.72 -12.65
N ASP A 94 9.65 4.01 -12.34
CA ASP A 94 9.60 4.53 -10.98
C ASP A 94 8.22 4.40 -10.34
N LYS A 95 7.30 3.72 -11.03
CA LYS A 95 5.94 3.46 -10.54
C LYS A 95 5.50 2.02 -10.72
N LEU A 96 4.51 1.68 -9.93
CA LEU A 96 3.71 0.47 -10.11
C LEU A 96 2.52 0.77 -11.02
N ARG A 97 1.82 -0.28 -11.46
CA ARG A 97 0.68 -0.20 -12.35
C ARG A 97 -0.52 -0.90 -11.73
N LEU A 98 -1.66 -0.22 -11.67
CA LEU A 98 -2.93 -0.80 -11.29
C LEU A 98 -3.55 -1.61 -12.44
N ALA A 99 -4.53 -2.46 -12.13
CA ALA A 99 -5.20 -3.31 -13.13
C ALA A 99 -5.92 -2.52 -14.23
N ASN A 100 -6.36 -1.29 -13.94
CA ASN A 100 -6.93 -0.37 -14.93
C ASN A 100 -5.88 0.36 -15.78
N GLY A 101 -4.59 0.15 -15.50
CA GLY A 101 -3.47 0.77 -16.18
C GLY A 101 -2.91 2.02 -15.50
N ASP A 102 -3.59 2.57 -14.51
CA ASP A 102 -3.13 3.79 -13.83
C ASP A 102 -1.80 3.58 -13.11
N PRO A 103 -0.88 4.53 -13.19
CA PRO A 103 0.35 4.50 -12.42
C PRO A 103 0.07 4.79 -10.94
N VAL A 104 0.77 4.11 -10.06
CA VAL A 104 0.72 4.33 -8.61
C VAL A 104 2.12 4.33 -8.02
N SER A 105 2.38 5.21 -7.04
CA SER A 105 3.69 5.27 -6.41
C SER A 105 3.97 4.01 -5.56
N PHE A 106 5.24 3.73 -5.32
CA PHE A 106 5.64 2.62 -4.45
C PHE A 106 5.17 2.80 -3.01
N GLU A 107 5.04 4.05 -2.53
CA GLU A 107 4.47 4.39 -1.23
C GLU A 107 2.97 4.05 -1.15
N GLU A 108 2.30 3.94 -2.29
CA GLU A 108 0.89 3.59 -2.40
C GLU A 108 0.67 2.15 -2.89
N SER A 109 1.71 1.33 -2.85
CA SER A 109 1.68 -0.09 -3.26
C SER A 109 0.56 -0.91 -2.60
N TYR A 110 0.05 -0.47 -1.45
CA TYR A 110 -1.12 -1.08 -0.80
C TYR A 110 -2.37 -1.06 -1.69
N ASN A 111 -2.51 -0.07 -2.59
CA ASN A 111 -3.61 -0.03 -3.55
C ASN A 111 -3.48 -1.15 -4.59
N LEU A 112 -2.27 -1.41 -5.10
CA LEU A 112 -2.01 -2.52 -6.01
C LEU A 112 -2.29 -3.86 -5.34
N CYS A 113 -1.75 -4.09 -4.14
CA CYS A 113 -1.98 -5.32 -3.37
C CYS A 113 -3.47 -5.53 -3.09
N GLY A 114 -4.17 -4.45 -2.75
CA GLY A 114 -5.60 -4.45 -2.41
C GLY A 114 -6.53 -4.86 -3.54
N GLN A 115 -6.11 -4.75 -4.80
CA GLN A 115 -6.92 -5.16 -5.95
C GLN A 115 -7.19 -6.68 -5.98
N CYS A 116 -6.26 -7.47 -5.49
CA CYS A 116 -6.40 -8.93 -5.39
C CYS A 116 -6.64 -9.39 -3.94
N HIS A 117 -6.05 -8.71 -2.97
CA HIS A 117 -6.11 -9.04 -1.54
C HIS A 117 -7.08 -8.13 -0.77
N GLY A 118 -8.29 -7.93 -1.30
CA GLY A 118 -9.26 -6.95 -0.80
C GLY A 118 -9.65 -7.11 0.66
N THR A 119 -9.83 -8.34 1.16
CA THR A 119 -10.13 -8.61 2.59
C THR A 119 -8.97 -8.22 3.48
N ILE A 120 -7.75 -8.61 3.12
CA ILE A 120 -6.53 -8.29 3.86
C ILE A 120 -6.26 -6.78 3.83
N PHE A 121 -6.52 -6.13 2.69
CA PHE A 121 -6.40 -4.67 2.56
C PHE A 121 -7.39 -3.93 3.46
N ARG A 122 -8.64 -4.39 3.55
CA ARG A 122 -9.63 -3.86 4.50
C ARG A 122 -9.12 -3.97 5.93
N ASP A 123 -8.61 -5.13 6.31
CA ASP A 123 -8.10 -5.40 7.65
C ASP A 123 -6.82 -4.59 7.94
N TRP A 124 -5.97 -4.37 6.95
CA TRP A 124 -4.81 -3.48 7.05
C TRP A 124 -5.25 -2.02 7.28
N LYS A 125 -6.22 -1.51 6.55
CA LYS A 125 -6.79 -0.17 6.78
C LYS A 125 -7.36 -0.03 8.19
N ALA A 126 -7.98 -1.07 8.71
CA ALA A 126 -8.51 -1.11 10.07
C ALA A 126 -7.43 -1.32 11.14
N GLY A 127 -6.20 -1.75 10.75
CA GLY A 127 -5.10 -2.06 11.67
C GLY A 127 -5.19 -3.43 12.34
N ILE A 128 -6.00 -4.31 11.79
CA ILE A 128 -6.14 -5.71 12.23
C ILE A 128 -5.01 -6.54 11.61
N HIS A 129 -4.63 -6.23 10.36
CA HIS A 129 -3.51 -6.83 9.67
C HIS A 129 -2.35 -5.84 9.53
N GLY A 130 -1.13 -6.33 9.64
CA GLY A 130 0.07 -5.51 9.57
C GLY A 130 0.37 -4.79 10.89
N LYS A 131 1.39 -3.93 10.84
CA LYS A 131 1.85 -3.19 12.01
C LYS A 131 1.66 -1.69 11.81
N ARG A 132 1.05 -1.04 12.79
CA ARG A 132 1.04 0.41 12.93
C ARG A 132 2.10 0.83 13.95
N THR A 133 2.80 1.90 13.64
CA THR A 133 3.74 2.58 14.52
C THR A 133 3.32 4.04 14.67
N GLY A 134 4.15 4.88 15.28
CA GLY A 134 3.88 6.28 15.51
C GLY A 134 3.37 6.56 16.92
N GLU A 135 2.80 7.72 17.14
CA GLU A 135 2.36 8.17 18.46
C GLU A 135 1.12 7.41 18.94
N TRP A 136 1.07 7.10 20.24
CA TRP A 136 -0.04 6.35 20.83
C TRP A 136 -1.39 7.09 20.72
N ASN A 137 -1.37 8.41 20.83
CA ASN A 137 -2.52 9.32 20.76
C ASN A 137 -2.48 10.29 19.57
N GLY A 138 -1.54 10.11 18.63
CA GLY A 138 -1.31 11.01 17.51
C GLY A 138 -1.29 10.29 16.16
N LYS A 139 -0.46 10.82 15.27
CA LYS A 139 -0.34 10.33 13.90
C LYS A 139 0.20 8.90 13.86
N LYS A 140 -0.54 8.00 13.22
CA LYS A 140 -0.12 6.61 13.00
C LYS A 140 0.62 6.46 11.68
N GLN A 141 1.66 5.64 11.69
CA GLN A 141 2.38 5.21 10.50
C GLN A 141 2.03 3.75 10.19
N TYR A 142 1.59 3.51 8.97
CA TYR A 142 1.20 2.18 8.50
C TYR A 142 2.37 1.52 7.79
N ARG A 143 2.78 0.34 8.23
CA ARG A 143 3.76 -0.44 7.49
C ARG A 143 3.13 -0.95 6.19
N LEU A 144 3.82 -0.72 5.06
CA LEU A 144 3.41 -1.28 3.77
C LEU A 144 3.45 -2.81 3.80
N CYS A 145 2.69 -3.45 2.94
CA CYS A 145 2.70 -4.91 2.78
C CYS A 145 4.12 -5.43 2.51
N VAL A 146 4.87 -4.70 1.70
CA VAL A 146 6.27 -5.03 1.32
C VAL A 146 7.28 -4.93 2.45
N HIS A 147 6.95 -4.30 3.58
CA HIS A 147 7.85 -4.31 4.75
C HIS A 147 7.89 -5.66 5.47
N CYS A 148 6.93 -6.53 5.19
CA CYS A 148 6.83 -7.86 5.79
C CYS A 148 6.79 -8.97 4.73
N HIS A 149 6.16 -8.72 3.59
CA HIS A 149 6.02 -9.67 2.50
C HIS A 149 6.95 -9.29 1.34
N ASN A 150 7.76 -10.22 0.86
CA ASN A 150 8.44 -10.03 -0.42
C ASN A 150 7.38 -10.11 -1.55
N PRO A 151 7.16 -9.05 -2.34
CA PRO A 151 6.10 -9.03 -3.35
C PRO A 151 6.30 -10.08 -4.46
N HIS A 152 7.52 -10.55 -4.67
CA HIS A 152 7.84 -11.57 -5.66
C HIS A 152 7.64 -13.00 -5.15
N ILE A 153 7.74 -13.19 -3.80
CA ILE A 153 7.51 -14.46 -3.11
C ILE A 153 6.78 -14.16 -1.79
N PRO A 154 5.50 -13.80 -1.83
CA PRO A 154 4.80 -13.30 -0.64
C PRO A 154 4.51 -14.35 0.42
N LYS A 155 4.63 -15.64 0.09
CA LYS A 155 4.34 -16.72 1.03
C LYS A 155 5.43 -16.83 2.10
N PHE A 156 5.03 -16.70 3.36
CA PHE A 156 5.94 -16.96 4.47
C PHE A 156 6.35 -18.43 4.56
N LYS A 157 7.59 -18.65 4.99
CA LYS A 157 8.00 -20.00 5.42
C LYS A 157 7.15 -20.39 6.64
N PRO A 158 6.79 -21.67 6.80
CA PRO A 158 6.12 -22.15 8.02
C PRO A 158 6.92 -21.76 9.26
N ILE A 159 6.25 -21.10 10.19
CA ILE A 159 6.85 -20.70 11.46
C ILE A 159 6.52 -21.79 12.48
N LYS A 160 7.54 -22.31 13.14
CA LYS A 160 7.33 -23.24 14.25
C LYS A 160 6.67 -22.46 15.40
N PRO A 161 5.54 -22.93 15.91
CA PRO A 161 4.91 -22.30 17.08
C PRO A 161 5.89 -22.23 18.24
N LEU A 162 5.83 -21.14 19.00
CA LEU A 162 6.53 -21.08 20.28
C LEU A 162 5.96 -22.14 21.21
N PRO A 163 6.77 -22.66 22.16
CA PRO A 163 6.26 -23.55 23.17
C PRO A 163 5.14 -22.83 23.97
N PRO A 164 4.20 -23.58 24.56
CA PRO A 164 3.20 -22.97 25.41
C PRO A 164 3.90 -22.20 26.56
N PRO A 165 3.29 -21.14 27.08
CA PRO A 165 3.83 -20.45 28.25
C PRO A 165 3.96 -21.40 29.43
N ASP A 166 4.97 -21.17 30.24
CA ASP A 166 5.13 -21.93 31.48
C ASP A 166 3.90 -21.80 32.38
N ASN A 167 3.56 -22.89 33.07
CA ASN A 167 2.47 -22.83 34.04
C ASN A 167 2.82 -21.79 35.13
N PRO A 168 1.96 -20.81 35.38
CA PRO A 168 2.22 -19.77 36.39
C PRO A 168 2.57 -20.31 37.77
N LEU A 169 2.08 -21.51 38.12
CA LEU A 169 2.38 -22.18 39.41
C LEU A 169 3.77 -22.84 39.44
N GLU A 170 4.39 -23.04 38.28
CA GLU A 170 5.71 -23.66 38.11
C GLU A 170 6.82 -22.65 37.85
N ILE A 171 6.47 -21.38 37.61
CA ILE A 171 7.45 -20.32 37.39
C ILE A 171 8.25 -20.09 38.69
N LYS A 172 9.50 -20.46 38.63
CA LYS A 172 10.44 -20.16 39.74
C LYS A 172 11.04 -18.78 39.47
N TYR A 173 10.53 -17.79 40.17
CA TYR A 173 11.14 -16.46 40.13
C TYR A 173 12.50 -16.49 40.83
N LYS A 174 13.56 -16.18 40.07
CA LYS A 174 14.84 -15.85 40.66
C LYS A 174 14.69 -14.50 41.36
N LYS A 175 14.81 -14.49 42.69
CA LYS A 175 14.90 -13.22 43.40
C LYS A 175 16.24 -12.56 43.01
N LEU A 176 16.16 -11.43 42.29
CA LEU A 176 17.34 -10.66 42.00
C LEU A 176 17.91 -10.04 43.28
N SER A 177 19.22 -10.00 43.39
CA SER A 177 19.86 -9.24 44.45
C SER A 177 19.74 -7.73 44.17
N ASP A 178 19.89 -6.89 45.16
CA ASP A 178 19.82 -5.44 45.02
C ASP A 178 20.86 -4.89 44.02
N GLU A 179 21.92 -5.64 43.79
CA GLU A 179 22.96 -5.32 42.78
C GLU A 179 22.54 -5.67 41.33
N GLU A 180 21.71 -6.71 41.17
CA GLU A 180 21.18 -7.15 39.87
C GLU A 180 19.98 -6.31 39.38
N ILE A 181 19.35 -5.53 40.29
CA ILE A 181 18.23 -4.66 39.92
C ILE A 181 18.78 -3.39 39.29
N PRO A 182 18.48 -3.09 38.00
CA PRO A 182 18.90 -1.84 37.39
C PRO A 182 18.33 -0.64 38.16
N ARG A 183 19.16 0.26 38.61
CA ARG A 183 18.72 1.49 39.31
C ARG A 183 17.87 2.39 38.45
N ASN A 184 18.01 2.28 37.15
CA ASN A 184 17.17 2.95 36.18
C ASN A 184 16.78 1.96 35.07
N PRO A 185 15.66 1.22 35.21
CA PRO A 185 15.25 0.21 34.23
C PRO A 185 14.87 0.79 32.86
N LEU A 186 14.65 2.10 32.76
CA LEU A 186 14.30 2.78 31.50
C LEU A 186 15.51 3.40 30.80
N GLY A 187 16.69 3.34 31.42
CA GLY A 187 17.89 4.02 30.94
C GLY A 187 17.78 5.54 31.05
N ASN A 188 18.80 6.25 30.66
CA ASN A 188 18.73 7.71 30.49
C ASN A 188 18.04 7.95 29.16
N ILE A 189 16.80 8.45 29.21
CA ILE A 189 16.11 8.95 28.03
C ILE A 189 16.67 10.36 27.80
N GLU A 190 17.66 10.48 26.92
CA GLU A 190 18.10 11.75 26.34
C GLU A 190 17.20 12.10 25.15
#